data_9cb315ef65ead779c1b82f5d02db7d17
#
_entry.id   9cb315ef65ead779c1b82f5d02db7d17
#
_cell.length_a   1.000
_cell.length_b   1.000
_cell.length_c   1.000
_cell.angle_alpha   90.00
_cell.angle_beta   90.00
_cell.angle_gamma   90.00
#
_symmetry.space_group_name_H-M   'P 1'
#
loop_
_entity.id
_entity.type
_entity.pdbx_description
1 polymer ?
#
loop_
_entity_poly.entity_id
_entity_poly.type
_entity_poly.pdbx_seq_one_letter_code
_entity_poly.pdbx_strand_id
1 'polypeptide(L)'
;MNSNNKVQNKWITVRHLLLFCLLVIGFPLNVHAEANPVAVTLYVEQVFIKNSSASDVNHVFSYDLISLDTGNPMPQGSLNSIYSFTAAGTGVKDIGPITFSNTGIYRYEIKGNQSVPARGYSYDTQVYSVTVYVKQTGANLSAEIVVNKSDGNKSGSIRFENMYTPLASDPEIMVDPPVKKTVSGNPSTASSFTFSLTAQDKDNPMPEGSADGIKHITIYGSGEADFGTWIYTREGTYFYTISEVILSDTRYTYDRSLYTITDVVKDINGQLVVTRTVTNDAYKRVESCIFINKYIGGGGSSGSGGTGSSGGPGRPGVSGSSNGPGVSGNGGGPGPVGGLRPNGGPDFGTGFDNSPGIAAGGGSNAAGVLSIPKTGDEINGQLYEGMLWGASVVATGSMIYLILAARRRKKETELSGKMTGEA
;
A
#
# COMPACT_ATOMS: atom_id res chain seq x y z
N MET A 1 -68.79 11.19 -90.83
CA MET A 1 -68.97 11.16 -89.37
C MET A 1 -67.71 10.67 -88.67
N ASN A 2 -66.54 11.36 -88.74
CA ASN A 2 -65.39 10.89 -88.03
C ASN A 2 -64.31 11.98 -87.65
N SER A 3 -64.60 13.23 -87.90
CA SER A 3 -63.64 14.31 -87.60
C SER A 3 -63.83 14.94 -86.21
N ASN A 4 -65.04 15.00 -85.67
CA ASN A 4 -65.36 15.65 -84.42
C ASN A 4 -64.93 14.80 -83.14
N ASN A 5 -64.86 13.49 -83.23
CA ASN A 5 -64.45 12.65 -82.09
C ASN A 5 -62.92 12.75 -81.84
N LYS A 6 -62.09 12.98 -82.83
CA LYS A 6 -60.62 13.13 -82.62
C LYS A 6 -60.26 14.45 -81.95
N VAL A 7 -61.02 15.49 -82.14
CA VAL A 7 -60.79 16.80 -81.54
C VAL A 7 -61.26 16.81 -80.11
N GLN A 8 -62.42 16.21 -79.83
CA GLN A 8 -62.92 16.05 -78.43
C GLN A 8 -61.96 15.26 -77.54
N ASN A 9 -61.43 14.18 -78.04
CA ASN A 9 -60.50 13.34 -77.26
C ASN A 9 -59.15 14.07 -77.00
N LYS A 10 -58.65 14.90 -77.92
CA LYS A 10 -57.47 15.70 -77.69
C LYS A 10 -57.67 16.77 -76.60
N TRP A 11 -58.86 17.38 -76.53
CA TRP A 11 -59.18 18.40 -75.55
C TRP A 11 -59.35 17.77 -74.14
N ILE A 12 -59.90 16.55 -74.04
CA ILE A 12 -60.02 15.81 -72.78
C ILE A 12 -58.63 15.40 -72.27
N THR A 13 -57.73 14.97 -73.19
CA THR A 13 -56.34 14.57 -72.75
C THR A 13 -55.54 15.82 -72.31
N VAL A 14 -55.67 16.91 -72.99
CA VAL A 14 -54.98 18.18 -72.60
C VAL A 14 -55.52 18.72 -71.27
N ARG A 15 -56.85 18.61 -71.07
CA ARG A 15 -57.47 19.02 -69.80
C ARG A 15 -57.06 18.14 -68.61
N HIS A 16 -56.91 16.82 -68.80
CA HIS A 16 -56.39 15.91 -67.72
C HIS A 16 -54.90 16.17 -67.51
N LEU A 17 -54.12 16.43 -68.55
CA LEU A 17 -52.69 16.77 -68.43
C LEU A 17 -52.51 18.09 -67.67
N LEU A 18 -53.31 19.11 -67.94
CA LEU A 18 -53.30 20.40 -67.26
C LEU A 18 -53.74 20.26 -65.79
N LEU A 19 -54.76 19.44 -65.51
CA LEU A 19 -55.20 19.16 -64.14
C LEU A 19 -54.12 18.39 -63.31
N PHE A 20 -53.45 17.44 -63.97
CA PHE A 20 -52.33 16.71 -63.35
C PHE A 20 -51.13 17.59 -63.07
N CYS A 21 -50.79 18.52 -64.04
CA CYS A 21 -49.74 19.54 -63.80
C CYS A 21 -50.13 20.50 -62.70
N LEU A 22 -51.37 20.95 -62.58
CA LEU A 22 -51.86 21.83 -61.53
C LEU A 22 -51.84 21.09 -60.14
N LEU A 23 -52.13 19.81 -60.14
CA LEU A 23 -52.07 18.97 -58.90
C LEU A 23 -50.64 18.74 -58.41
N VAL A 24 -49.68 18.63 -59.31
CA VAL A 24 -48.26 18.45 -58.98
C VAL A 24 -47.64 19.77 -58.51
N ILE A 25 -48.09 20.94 -59.07
CA ILE A 25 -47.57 22.28 -58.66
C ILE A 25 -48.18 22.73 -57.32
N GLY A 26 -49.35 22.18 -56.92
CA GLY A 26 -50.09 22.58 -55.73
C GLY A 26 -49.62 21.96 -54.40
N PHE A 27 -48.73 20.97 -54.42
CA PHE A 27 -48.16 20.45 -53.19
C PHE A 27 -46.92 21.30 -52.84
N PRO A 28 -46.96 22.04 -51.74
CA PRO A 28 -45.72 22.64 -51.23
C PRO A 28 -44.83 21.47 -50.87
N LEU A 29 -43.80 21.22 -51.67
CA LEU A 29 -42.67 20.44 -51.21
C LEU A 29 -42.08 21.22 -50.05
N ASN A 30 -42.50 20.92 -48.85
CA ASN A 30 -41.79 21.33 -47.66
C ASN A 30 -40.41 20.68 -47.70
N VAL A 31 -39.48 21.25 -48.46
CA VAL A 31 -38.08 20.93 -48.33
C VAL A 31 -37.68 21.48 -46.98
N HIS A 32 -37.80 20.66 -45.95
CA HIS A 32 -37.14 20.95 -44.68
C HIS A 32 -35.65 20.89 -45.01
N ALA A 33 -35.01 22.04 -45.08
CA ALA A 33 -33.55 22.09 -45.10
C ALA A 33 -33.07 21.46 -43.78
N GLU A 34 -32.42 20.27 -43.88
CA GLU A 34 -31.76 19.69 -42.73
C GLU A 34 -30.77 20.71 -42.16
N ALA A 35 -30.84 20.90 -40.84
CA ALA A 35 -29.87 21.78 -40.18
C ALA A 35 -28.47 21.17 -40.24
N ASN A 36 -27.46 22.00 -40.43
CA ASN A 36 -26.08 21.51 -40.39
C ASN A 36 -25.77 20.84 -39.05
N PRO A 37 -25.20 19.63 -39.07
CA PRO A 37 -24.89 18.90 -37.86
C PRO A 37 -23.86 19.60 -36.98
N VAL A 38 -23.88 19.34 -35.67
CA VAL A 38 -22.90 19.84 -34.71
C VAL A 38 -22.02 18.69 -34.22
N ALA A 39 -20.71 18.92 -34.17
CA ALA A 39 -19.75 17.99 -33.60
C ALA A 39 -19.33 18.42 -32.18
N VAL A 40 -19.27 17.48 -31.27
CA VAL A 40 -18.87 17.67 -29.87
C VAL A 40 -17.68 16.80 -29.56
N THR A 41 -16.70 17.35 -28.87
CA THR A 41 -15.58 16.61 -28.26
C THR A 41 -15.68 16.73 -26.74
N LEU A 42 -15.63 15.59 -26.03
CA LEU A 42 -15.55 15.56 -24.58
C LEU A 42 -14.09 15.48 -24.15
N TYR A 43 -13.74 16.16 -23.09
CA TYR A 43 -12.39 16.17 -22.52
C TYR A 43 -12.40 15.45 -21.19
N VAL A 44 -11.59 14.40 -21.07
CA VAL A 44 -11.43 13.63 -19.84
C VAL A 44 -10.03 13.86 -19.29
N GLU A 45 -9.96 14.46 -18.13
CA GLU A 45 -8.73 14.65 -17.38
C GLU A 45 -8.43 13.38 -16.59
N GLN A 46 -7.24 12.83 -16.79
CA GLN A 46 -6.67 11.74 -16.01
C GLN A 46 -5.56 12.32 -15.13
N VAL A 47 -5.62 12.04 -13.83
CA VAL A 47 -4.54 12.29 -12.87
C VAL A 47 -4.03 10.96 -12.35
N PHE A 48 -2.72 10.75 -12.41
CA PHE A 48 -2.07 9.58 -11.86
C PHE A 48 -1.05 9.99 -10.80
N ILE A 49 -1.30 9.60 -9.56
CA ILE A 49 -0.40 9.83 -8.43
C ILE A 49 0.39 8.55 -8.19
N LYS A 50 1.72 8.63 -8.32
CA LYS A 50 2.63 7.50 -8.12
C LYS A 50 3.52 7.75 -6.91
N ASN A 51 3.34 6.95 -5.86
CA ASN A 51 4.11 6.99 -4.61
C ASN A 51 5.14 5.86 -4.56
N SER A 52 5.89 5.68 -5.65
CA SER A 52 6.95 4.67 -5.78
C SER A 52 7.99 5.15 -6.77
N SER A 53 9.25 4.72 -6.59
CA SER A 53 10.35 4.93 -7.53
C SER A 53 10.43 3.85 -8.61
N ALA A 54 9.66 2.74 -8.48
CA ALA A 54 9.65 1.64 -9.44
C ALA A 54 9.30 2.13 -10.86
N SER A 55 10.05 1.71 -11.87
CA SER A 55 9.89 2.15 -13.26
C SER A 55 8.79 1.41 -14.02
N ASP A 56 8.43 0.22 -13.58
CA ASP A 56 7.54 -0.74 -14.24
C ASP A 56 6.07 -0.62 -13.80
N VAL A 57 5.73 0.42 -13.04
CA VAL A 57 4.35 0.71 -12.61
C VAL A 57 3.49 1.04 -13.82
N ASN A 58 2.43 0.26 -14.05
CA ASN A 58 1.48 0.55 -15.12
C ASN A 58 0.76 1.88 -14.86
N HIS A 59 0.81 2.76 -15.84
CA HIS A 59 0.20 4.09 -15.79
C HIS A 59 -0.91 4.28 -16.84
N VAL A 60 -1.38 3.18 -17.45
CA VAL A 60 -2.46 3.19 -18.44
C VAL A 60 -3.76 2.73 -17.80
N PHE A 61 -4.77 3.58 -17.86
CA PHE A 61 -6.09 3.33 -17.28
C PHE A 61 -7.14 3.30 -18.39
N SER A 62 -8.16 2.46 -18.22
CA SER A 62 -9.22 2.25 -19.19
C SER A 62 -10.53 2.81 -18.69
N TYR A 63 -11.30 3.38 -19.63
CA TYR A 63 -12.58 4.04 -19.36
C TYR A 63 -13.58 3.70 -20.46
N ASP A 64 -14.86 3.80 -20.12
CA ASP A 64 -15.97 3.63 -21.05
C ASP A 64 -16.84 4.88 -21.08
N LEU A 65 -17.15 5.36 -22.30
CA LEU A 65 -18.29 6.23 -22.58
C LEU A 65 -19.45 5.33 -23.00
N ILE A 66 -20.54 5.35 -22.25
CA ILE A 66 -21.71 4.51 -22.44
C ILE A 66 -22.90 5.38 -22.82
N SER A 67 -23.59 5.03 -23.91
CA SER A 67 -24.86 5.67 -24.24
C SER A 67 -25.96 5.15 -23.32
N LEU A 68 -26.74 6.05 -22.72
CA LEU A 68 -27.87 5.70 -21.85
C LEU A 68 -29.19 5.58 -22.64
N ASP A 69 -29.27 6.16 -23.83
CA ASP A 69 -30.47 6.11 -24.67
C ASP A 69 -30.14 5.40 -25.99
N THR A 70 -31.08 4.59 -26.49
CA THR A 70 -30.93 3.90 -27.77
C THR A 70 -30.82 4.90 -28.93
N GLY A 71 -29.83 4.69 -29.80
CA GLY A 71 -29.67 5.52 -31.00
C GLY A 71 -28.92 6.84 -30.77
N ASN A 72 -28.39 7.10 -29.58
CA ASN A 72 -27.50 8.24 -29.39
C ASN A 72 -26.28 8.14 -30.29
N PRO A 73 -25.87 9.25 -30.90
CA PRO A 73 -24.59 9.33 -31.64
C PRO A 73 -23.43 8.96 -30.73
N MET A 74 -22.46 8.22 -31.27
CA MET A 74 -21.27 7.77 -30.54
C MET A 74 -20.01 8.09 -31.33
N PRO A 75 -18.84 8.17 -30.67
CA PRO A 75 -17.56 8.28 -31.36
C PRO A 75 -17.33 7.10 -32.33
N GLN A 76 -16.53 7.35 -33.36
CA GLN A 76 -16.13 6.27 -34.27
C GLN A 76 -15.39 5.16 -33.51
N GLY A 77 -15.69 3.90 -33.80
CA GLY A 77 -15.10 2.75 -33.13
C GLY A 77 -15.89 2.26 -31.91
N SER A 78 -17.03 2.89 -31.60
CA SER A 78 -17.93 2.40 -30.57
C SER A 78 -18.56 1.05 -30.96
N LEU A 79 -18.75 0.19 -29.95
CA LEU A 79 -19.38 -1.12 -30.10
C LEU A 79 -20.48 -1.27 -29.06
N ASN A 80 -21.70 -1.70 -29.48
CA ASN A 80 -22.83 -1.93 -28.58
C ASN A 80 -23.14 -0.72 -27.67
N SER A 81 -23.11 0.50 -28.22
CA SER A 81 -23.35 1.74 -27.47
C SER A 81 -22.29 2.06 -26.40
N ILE A 82 -21.08 1.48 -26.51
CA ILE A 82 -19.95 1.72 -25.65
C ILE A 82 -18.74 2.15 -26.49
N TYR A 83 -18.08 3.20 -26.09
CA TYR A 83 -16.78 3.61 -26.60
C TYR A 83 -15.74 3.46 -25.49
N SER A 84 -14.88 2.44 -25.61
CA SER A 84 -13.79 2.20 -24.67
C SER A 84 -12.55 2.94 -25.13
N PHE A 85 -11.87 3.60 -24.19
CA PHE A 85 -10.64 4.34 -24.43
C PHE A 85 -9.66 4.20 -23.28
N THR A 86 -8.41 4.55 -23.52
CA THR A 86 -7.36 4.56 -22.51
C THR A 86 -6.73 5.93 -22.37
N ALA A 87 -6.30 6.25 -21.13
CA ALA A 87 -5.48 7.41 -20.82
C ALA A 87 -4.22 6.96 -20.08
N ALA A 88 -3.07 7.54 -20.42
CA ALA A 88 -1.79 7.19 -19.84
C ALA A 88 -1.27 8.34 -18.98
N GLY A 89 -0.86 8.00 -17.73
CA GLY A 89 -0.30 8.96 -16.79
C GLY A 89 -1.26 10.11 -16.46
N THR A 90 -0.72 11.29 -16.23
CA THR A 90 -1.48 12.52 -16.03
C THR A 90 -1.60 13.28 -17.34
N GLY A 91 -2.82 13.66 -17.71
CA GLY A 91 -3.09 14.39 -18.94
C GLY A 91 -4.57 14.46 -19.28
N VAL A 92 -4.87 15.03 -20.45
CA VAL A 92 -6.24 15.15 -20.97
C VAL A 92 -6.39 14.24 -22.18
N LYS A 93 -7.50 13.52 -22.23
CA LYS A 93 -7.89 12.65 -23.35
C LYS A 93 -9.13 13.22 -24.02
N ASP A 94 -9.04 13.40 -25.34
CA ASP A 94 -10.14 13.82 -26.18
C ASP A 94 -10.97 12.60 -26.60
N ILE A 95 -12.30 12.74 -26.50
CA ILE A 95 -13.26 11.73 -26.87
C ILE A 95 -14.22 12.33 -27.90
N GLY A 96 -14.18 11.81 -29.10
CA GLY A 96 -14.99 12.31 -30.21
C GLY A 96 -14.19 12.45 -31.52
N PRO A 97 -14.71 13.18 -32.49
CA PRO A 97 -15.97 13.94 -32.46
C PRO A 97 -17.21 13.04 -32.37
N ILE A 98 -18.23 13.49 -31.62
CA ILE A 98 -19.58 12.95 -31.62
C ILE A 98 -20.45 13.89 -32.45
N THR A 99 -20.99 13.42 -33.55
CA THR A 99 -21.75 14.24 -34.47
C THR A 99 -23.25 14.07 -34.27
N PHE A 100 -23.95 15.17 -34.00
CA PHE A 100 -25.40 15.22 -33.81
C PHE A 100 -26.05 15.84 -35.05
N SER A 101 -26.98 15.11 -35.67
CA SER A 101 -27.73 15.55 -36.87
C SER A 101 -29.16 15.99 -36.52
N ASN A 102 -29.64 15.75 -35.29
CA ASN A 102 -30.98 16.10 -34.86
C ASN A 102 -30.96 16.87 -33.55
N THR A 103 -31.98 17.71 -33.32
CA THR A 103 -32.23 18.30 -32.00
C THR A 103 -32.65 17.23 -31.04
N GLY A 104 -32.28 17.41 -29.75
CA GLY A 104 -32.65 16.44 -28.71
C GLY A 104 -31.83 16.59 -27.44
N ILE A 105 -32.06 15.66 -26.55
CA ILE A 105 -31.32 15.50 -25.27
C ILE A 105 -30.68 14.11 -25.33
N TYR A 106 -29.37 14.08 -25.29
CA TYR A 106 -28.57 12.87 -25.41
C TYR A 106 -27.80 12.64 -24.10
N ARG A 107 -27.99 11.46 -23.51
CA ARG A 107 -27.43 11.12 -22.21
C ARG A 107 -26.37 10.04 -22.33
N TYR A 108 -25.28 10.26 -21.64
CA TYR A 108 -24.13 9.35 -21.59
C TYR A 108 -23.64 9.20 -20.17
N GLU A 109 -22.91 8.14 -19.93
CA GLU A 109 -22.15 7.87 -18.70
C GLU A 109 -20.68 7.68 -19.04
N ILE A 110 -19.78 8.25 -18.23
CA ILE A 110 -18.34 7.99 -18.33
C ILE A 110 -17.87 7.45 -16.99
N LYS A 111 -17.16 6.33 -17.02
CA LYS A 111 -16.61 5.66 -15.83
C LYS A 111 -15.34 4.87 -16.14
N GLY A 112 -14.57 4.54 -15.08
CA GLY A 112 -13.50 3.55 -15.17
C GLY A 112 -14.05 2.15 -15.47
N ASN A 113 -13.33 1.35 -16.26
CA ASN A 113 -13.70 -0.04 -16.55
C ASN A 113 -12.72 -1.07 -15.95
N GLN A 114 -11.81 -0.65 -15.05
CA GLN A 114 -10.97 -1.57 -14.28
C GLN A 114 -11.84 -2.25 -13.20
N SER A 115 -11.94 -3.57 -13.26
CA SER A 115 -12.83 -4.33 -12.37
C SER A 115 -12.19 -4.71 -11.03
N VAL A 116 -10.89 -4.94 -10.99
CA VAL A 116 -10.16 -5.34 -9.77
C VAL A 116 -8.85 -4.56 -9.69
N PRO A 117 -8.61 -3.82 -8.61
CA PRO A 117 -7.33 -3.14 -8.42
C PRO A 117 -6.20 -4.17 -8.30
N ALA A 118 -5.15 -4.00 -9.11
CA ALA A 118 -3.90 -4.69 -8.88
C ALA A 118 -3.25 -4.19 -7.58
N ARG A 119 -2.34 -5.00 -7.03
CA ARG A 119 -1.65 -4.65 -5.78
C ARG A 119 -1.02 -3.27 -5.88
N GLY A 120 -1.24 -2.44 -4.89
CA GLY A 120 -0.74 -1.07 -4.82
C GLY A 120 -1.59 -0.04 -5.55
N TYR A 121 -2.58 -0.43 -6.39
CA TYR A 121 -3.43 0.52 -7.10
C TYR A 121 -4.69 0.85 -6.32
N SER A 122 -5.08 2.12 -6.40
CA SER A 122 -6.40 2.61 -6.03
C SER A 122 -6.99 3.33 -7.24
N TYR A 123 -8.11 2.81 -7.77
CA TYR A 123 -8.80 3.37 -8.92
C TYR A 123 -9.92 4.30 -8.50
N ASP A 124 -10.07 5.41 -9.23
CA ASP A 124 -11.20 6.30 -9.06
C ASP A 124 -12.49 5.59 -9.48
N THR A 125 -13.46 5.60 -8.60
CA THR A 125 -14.78 4.98 -8.80
C THR A 125 -15.86 6.01 -9.21
N GLN A 126 -15.45 7.26 -9.48
CA GLN A 126 -16.37 8.31 -9.89
C GLN A 126 -17.05 7.94 -11.22
N VAL A 127 -18.35 8.16 -11.27
CA VAL A 127 -19.16 8.05 -12.47
C VAL A 127 -19.65 9.44 -12.83
N TYR A 128 -19.51 9.82 -14.11
CA TYR A 128 -19.98 11.09 -14.63
C TYR A 128 -21.15 10.84 -15.58
N SER A 129 -22.26 11.56 -15.34
CA SER A 129 -23.37 11.66 -16.29
C SER A 129 -23.15 12.87 -17.17
N VAL A 130 -23.12 12.65 -18.49
CA VAL A 130 -22.94 13.70 -19.51
C VAL A 130 -24.24 13.85 -20.29
N THR A 131 -24.83 15.02 -20.25
CA THR A 131 -26.04 15.35 -21.03
C THR A 131 -25.69 16.40 -22.08
N VAL A 132 -25.96 16.08 -23.35
CA VAL A 132 -25.78 16.98 -24.48
C VAL A 132 -27.15 17.45 -24.95
N TYR A 133 -27.39 18.76 -24.83
CA TYR A 133 -28.60 19.43 -25.33
C TYR A 133 -28.33 20.00 -26.72
N VAL A 134 -28.96 19.45 -27.74
CA VAL A 134 -28.82 19.92 -29.11
C VAL A 134 -30.06 20.70 -29.49
N LYS A 135 -29.86 21.96 -29.88
CA LYS A 135 -30.88 22.92 -30.26
C LYS A 135 -30.62 23.43 -31.70
N GLN A 136 -31.68 23.76 -32.44
CA GLN A 136 -31.54 24.43 -33.75
C GLN A 136 -31.43 25.94 -33.57
N THR A 137 -30.42 26.52 -34.20
CA THR A 137 -30.18 27.97 -34.23
C THR A 137 -30.04 28.38 -35.68
N GLY A 138 -31.15 28.83 -36.30
CA GLY A 138 -31.20 29.11 -37.72
C GLY A 138 -31.02 27.86 -38.57
N ALA A 139 -30.05 27.85 -39.47
CA ALA A 139 -29.71 26.72 -40.34
C ALA A 139 -28.71 25.73 -39.67
N ASN A 140 -28.26 25.97 -38.46
CA ASN A 140 -27.24 25.17 -37.78
C ASN A 140 -27.79 24.52 -36.49
N LEU A 141 -27.22 23.39 -36.08
CA LEU A 141 -27.36 22.88 -34.74
C LEU A 141 -26.29 23.46 -33.80
N SER A 142 -26.66 23.67 -32.55
CA SER A 142 -25.76 24.04 -31.48
C SER A 142 -25.90 23.05 -30.33
N ALA A 143 -24.83 22.75 -29.63
CA ALA A 143 -24.81 21.82 -28.53
C ALA A 143 -24.36 22.49 -27.21
N GLU A 144 -25.03 22.20 -26.13
CA GLU A 144 -24.66 22.56 -24.75
C GLU A 144 -24.41 21.28 -23.96
N ILE A 145 -23.28 21.18 -23.24
CA ILE A 145 -22.87 20.01 -22.49
C ILE A 145 -23.02 20.29 -21.00
N VAL A 146 -23.71 19.41 -20.29
CA VAL A 146 -23.82 19.43 -18.84
C VAL A 146 -23.23 18.14 -18.27
N VAL A 147 -22.28 18.28 -17.35
CA VAL A 147 -21.63 17.16 -16.67
C VAL A 147 -22.06 17.16 -15.21
N ASN A 148 -22.51 16.03 -14.71
CA ASN A 148 -22.82 15.82 -13.29
C ASN A 148 -21.99 14.63 -12.77
N LYS A 149 -21.63 14.69 -11.49
CA LYS A 149 -21.09 13.57 -10.74
C LYS A 149 -22.20 12.61 -10.30
N SER A 150 -21.84 11.42 -9.83
CA SER A 150 -22.78 10.41 -9.31
C SER A 150 -23.64 10.90 -8.13
N ASP A 151 -23.16 11.90 -7.39
CA ASP A 151 -23.92 12.56 -6.32
C ASP A 151 -24.96 13.59 -6.81
N GLY A 152 -25.08 13.76 -8.14
CA GLY A 152 -25.97 14.71 -8.78
C GLY A 152 -25.43 16.14 -8.88
N ASN A 153 -24.30 16.45 -8.28
CA ASN A 153 -23.68 17.77 -8.34
C ASN A 153 -23.11 18.04 -9.75
N LYS A 154 -23.30 19.28 -10.24
CA LYS A 154 -22.66 19.70 -11.48
C LYS A 154 -21.15 19.68 -11.35
N SER A 155 -20.48 19.21 -12.39
CA SER A 155 -19.03 19.23 -12.50
C SER A 155 -18.60 20.15 -13.66
N GLY A 156 -17.53 20.93 -13.43
CA GLY A 156 -16.91 21.73 -14.49
C GLY A 156 -16.03 20.91 -15.43
N SER A 157 -15.68 19.69 -15.06
CA SER A 157 -14.82 18.78 -15.84
C SER A 157 -15.13 17.32 -15.52
N ILE A 158 -14.70 16.44 -16.42
CA ILE A 158 -14.65 14.99 -16.18
C ILE A 158 -13.22 14.68 -15.78
N ARG A 159 -13.00 14.35 -14.46
CA ARG A 159 -11.66 14.15 -13.92
C ARG A 159 -11.61 12.90 -13.08
N PHE A 160 -10.72 11.99 -13.43
CA PHE A 160 -10.42 10.77 -12.69
C PHE A 160 -9.04 10.87 -12.04
N GLU A 161 -8.95 10.40 -10.80
CA GLU A 161 -7.71 10.36 -10.06
C GLU A 161 -7.39 8.93 -9.63
N ASN A 162 -6.38 8.34 -10.25
CA ASN A 162 -5.89 7.01 -9.91
C ASN A 162 -4.56 7.13 -9.16
N MET A 163 -4.33 6.24 -8.22
CA MET A 163 -3.15 6.27 -7.37
C MET A 163 -2.46 4.92 -7.35
N TYR A 164 -1.14 4.95 -7.23
CA TYR A 164 -0.32 3.79 -6.94
C TYR A 164 0.51 4.06 -5.69
N THR A 165 0.35 3.21 -4.67
CA THR A 165 1.12 3.23 -3.44
C THR A 165 1.40 1.78 -3.05
N PRO A 166 2.67 1.34 -3.01
CA PRO A 166 2.98 -0.03 -2.61
C PRO A 166 2.51 -0.29 -1.17
N LEU A 167 2.12 -1.53 -0.91
CA LEU A 167 1.78 -1.97 0.44
C LEU A 167 3.02 -1.91 1.33
N ALA A 168 2.80 -1.68 2.62
CA ALA A 168 3.86 -1.67 3.63
C ALA A 168 4.63 -2.99 3.66
N SER A 169 5.89 -2.96 4.11
CA SER A 169 6.70 -4.18 4.25
C SER A 169 6.04 -5.17 5.21
N ASP A 170 6.25 -6.46 4.93
CA ASP A 170 5.77 -7.54 5.78
C ASP A 170 6.76 -7.75 6.94
N PRO A 171 6.34 -7.55 8.20
CA PRO A 171 7.21 -7.75 9.35
C PRO A 171 7.56 -9.22 9.60
N GLU A 172 6.73 -10.17 9.13
CA GLU A 172 6.95 -11.59 9.37
C GLU A 172 8.08 -12.18 8.52
N ILE A 173 8.40 -11.53 7.39
CA ILE A 173 9.51 -11.96 6.51
C ILE A 173 10.87 -11.48 7.03
N MET A 174 10.88 -10.47 7.91
CA MET A 174 12.10 -9.88 8.46
C MET A 174 12.37 -10.44 9.86
N VAL A 175 13.38 -11.29 9.95
CA VAL A 175 13.91 -11.75 11.24
C VAL A 175 14.93 -10.71 11.73
N ASP A 176 14.73 -10.21 12.97
CA ASP A 176 15.73 -9.35 13.61
C ASP A 176 17.02 -10.12 13.81
N PRO A 177 18.21 -9.48 13.62
CA PRO A 177 19.46 -10.11 14.00
C PRO A 177 19.48 -10.31 15.50
N PRO A 178 19.62 -11.56 16.00
CA PRO A 178 19.63 -11.81 17.44
C PRO A 178 20.86 -11.18 18.09
N VAL A 179 20.65 -10.56 19.23
CA VAL A 179 21.74 -10.14 20.11
C VAL A 179 22.13 -11.32 20.99
N LYS A 180 23.39 -11.78 20.85
CA LYS A 180 23.95 -12.86 21.64
C LYS A 180 24.91 -12.30 22.68
N LYS A 181 24.59 -12.51 23.96
CA LYS A 181 25.44 -12.14 25.07
C LYS A 181 26.18 -13.35 25.64
N THR A 182 27.48 -13.24 25.74
CA THR A 182 28.33 -14.19 26.44
C THR A 182 29.05 -13.49 27.59
N VAL A 183 29.03 -14.11 28.78
CA VAL A 183 29.80 -13.67 29.93
C VAL A 183 30.84 -14.73 30.24
N SER A 184 32.12 -14.37 30.21
CA SER A 184 33.25 -15.22 30.57
C SER A 184 33.76 -14.89 31.99
N GLY A 185 34.51 -15.82 32.66
CA GLY A 185 35.14 -15.59 33.96
C GLY A 185 34.29 -15.98 35.17
N ASN A 186 33.19 -16.76 34.98
CA ASN A 186 32.40 -17.42 36.05
C ASN A 186 31.98 -16.48 37.20
N PRO A 187 31.17 -15.46 37.00
CA PRO A 187 30.62 -14.66 38.08
C PRO A 187 29.72 -15.52 38.96
N SER A 188 29.75 -15.33 40.29
CA SER A 188 28.93 -16.07 41.26
C SER A 188 27.43 -15.75 41.11
N THR A 189 27.09 -14.60 40.57
CA THR A 189 25.73 -14.16 40.27
C THR A 189 25.67 -13.55 38.87
N ALA A 190 24.61 -13.83 38.14
CA ALA A 190 24.38 -13.22 36.86
C ALA A 190 24.04 -11.71 37.00
N SER A 191 24.50 -10.91 36.08
CA SER A 191 24.19 -9.47 35.97
C SER A 191 23.34 -9.18 34.75
N SER A 192 22.63 -8.08 34.75
CA SER A 192 21.86 -7.57 33.60
C SER A 192 22.77 -6.77 32.68
N PHE A 193 22.63 -6.98 31.38
CA PHE A 193 23.31 -6.23 30.32
C PHE A 193 22.28 -5.65 29.39
N THR A 194 22.37 -4.35 29.14
CA THR A 194 21.42 -3.62 28.30
C THR A 194 22.06 -3.36 26.94
N PHE A 195 21.28 -3.57 25.90
CA PHE A 195 21.65 -3.28 24.51
C PHE A 195 20.74 -2.23 23.95
N SER A 196 21.25 -1.38 23.06
CA SER A 196 20.47 -0.36 22.40
C SER A 196 20.52 -0.56 20.89
N LEU A 197 19.33 -0.55 20.26
CA LEU A 197 19.14 -0.33 18.85
C LEU A 197 18.87 1.15 18.67
N THR A 198 19.70 1.84 17.90
CA THR A 198 19.59 3.28 17.67
C THR A 198 19.44 3.55 16.18
N ALA A 199 18.37 4.22 15.79
CA ALA A 199 18.16 4.69 14.43
C ALA A 199 19.12 5.84 14.10
N GLN A 200 19.67 5.87 12.89
CA GLN A 200 20.50 7.00 12.44
C GLN A 200 19.66 8.28 12.30
N ASP A 201 18.41 8.14 11.82
CA ASP A 201 17.41 9.19 11.84
C ASP A 201 16.31 8.77 12.82
N LYS A 202 15.98 9.63 13.78
CA LYS A 202 14.95 9.35 14.79
C LYS A 202 13.57 9.05 14.21
N ASP A 203 13.30 9.50 12.97
CA ASP A 203 12.04 9.29 12.26
C ASP A 203 12.03 7.98 11.46
N ASN A 204 13.12 7.20 11.50
CA ASN A 204 13.13 5.85 10.92
C ASN A 204 12.13 4.94 11.67
N PRO A 205 11.48 4.01 10.97
CA PRO A 205 10.66 2.98 11.61
C PRO A 205 11.43 2.21 12.66
N MET A 206 10.82 1.98 13.82
CA MET A 206 11.44 1.31 14.98
C MET A 206 10.47 0.29 15.57
N PRO A 207 10.97 -0.73 16.32
CA PRO A 207 10.14 -1.67 17.05
C PRO A 207 9.24 -0.98 18.08
N GLU A 208 8.13 -1.62 18.40
CA GLU A 208 7.21 -1.13 19.44
C GLU A 208 7.93 -0.89 20.78
N GLY A 209 7.57 0.20 21.46
CA GLY A 209 8.18 0.63 22.74
C GLY A 209 9.54 1.31 22.56
N SER A 210 9.90 1.74 21.36
CA SER A 210 11.03 2.65 21.12
C SER A 210 10.66 4.09 21.50
N ALA A 211 11.65 4.88 21.90
CA ALA A 211 11.51 6.31 22.17
C ALA A 211 12.67 7.06 21.53
N ASP A 212 12.40 8.18 20.86
CA ASP A 212 13.40 9.04 20.23
C ASP A 212 14.40 8.31 19.31
N GLY A 213 13.92 7.31 18.56
CA GLY A 213 14.73 6.49 17.67
C GLY A 213 15.62 5.47 18.40
N ILE A 214 15.33 5.15 19.66
CA ILE A 214 16.12 4.19 20.46
C ILE A 214 15.19 3.12 21.06
N LYS A 215 15.61 1.86 20.95
CA LYS A 215 15.00 0.72 21.63
C LYS A 215 16.04 0.04 22.50
N HIS A 216 15.67 -0.26 23.75
CA HIS A 216 16.51 -1.02 24.67
C HIS A 216 15.95 -2.44 24.91
N ILE A 217 16.85 -3.41 24.99
CA ILE A 217 16.58 -4.76 25.49
C ILE A 217 17.58 -5.11 26.57
N THR A 218 17.22 -6.03 27.47
CA THR A 218 18.10 -6.47 28.56
C THR A 218 18.22 -7.99 28.56
N ILE A 219 19.46 -8.48 28.65
CA ILE A 219 19.80 -9.89 28.78
C ILE A 219 20.41 -10.11 30.16
N TYR A 220 19.93 -11.14 30.86
CA TYR A 220 20.42 -11.50 32.17
C TYR A 220 21.44 -12.65 32.07
N GLY A 221 22.70 -12.38 32.43
CA GLY A 221 23.82 -13.28 32.22
C GLY A 221 24.19 -13.47 30.75
N SER A 222 24.45 -14.72 30.35
CA SER A 222 24.60 -15.11 28.94
C SER A 222 23.27 -15.52 28.38
N GLY A 223 22.94 -15.14 27.15
CA GLY A 223 21.67 -15.42 26.51
C GLY A 223 21.52 -14.72 25.17
N GLU A 224 20.33 -14.79 24.61
CA GLU A 224 19.94 -14.17 23.37
C GLU A 224 18.63 -13.38 23.55
N ALA A 225 18.47 -12.28 22.81
CA ALA A 225 17.23 -11.53 22.74
C ALA A 225 17.15 -10.73 21.43
N ASP A 226 15.93 -10.42 21.02
CA ASP A 226 15.61 -9.64 19.84
C ASP A 226 15.01 -8.30 20.21
N PHE A 227 15.19 -7.28 19.36
CA PHE A 227 14.59 -5.95 19.57
C PHE A 227 13.10 -5.89 19.20
N GLY A 228 12.60 -6.85 18.42
CA GLY A 228 11.28 -6.88 17.83
C GLY A 228 11.28 -6.46 16.36
N THR A 229 10.12 -6.49 15.74
CA THR A 229 9.93 -6.20 14.32
C THR A 229 9.42 -4.78 14.10
N TRP A 230 9.62 -4.23 12.90
CA TRP A 230 9.07 -2.95 12.46
C TRP A 230 8.71 -2.94 10.99
N ILE A 231 7.87 -1.99 10.58
CA ILE A 231 7.26 -1.94 9.25
C ILE A 231 7.72 -0.68 8.52
N TYR A 232 8.07 -0.82 7.25
CA TYR A 232 8.36 0.28 6.34
C TYR A 232 7.13 0.60 5.50
N THR A 233 6.81 1.88 5.40
CA THR A 233 5.71 2.41 4.58
C THR A 233 6.20 3.21 3.37
N ARG A 234 7.53 3.33 3.20
CA ARG A 234 8.18 4.06 2.11
C ARG A 234 9.45 3.37 1.67
N GLU A 235 9.76 3.49 0.39
CA GLU A 235 11.06 3.11 -0.15
C GLU A 235 12.18 3.96 0.45
N GLY A 236 13.37 3.39 0.53
CA GLY A 236 14.54 4.10 1.04
C GLY A 236 15.65 3.18 1.50
N THR A 237 16.71 3.79 2.02
CA THR A 237 17.76 3.08 2.72
C THR A 237 17.82 3.62 4.14
N TYR A 238 17.68 2.73 5.11
CA TYR A 238 17.58 3.05 6.53
C TYR A 238 18.76 2.44 7.27
N PHE A 239 19.30 3.19 8.21
CA PHE A 239 20.46 2.76 8.97
C PHE A 239 20.16 2.76 10.46
N TYR A 240 20.65 1.70 11.13
CA TYR A 240 20.56 1.56 12.59
C TYR A 240 21.88 1.02 13.12
N THR A 241 22.13 1.24 14.41
CA THR A 241 23.28 0.66 15.10
C THR A 241 22.84 -0.14 16.32
N ILE A 242 23.56 -1.21 16.62
CA ILE A 242 23.39 -2.00 17.83
C ILE A 242 24.68 -1.94 18.65
N SER A 243 24.57 -1.59 19.93
CA SER A 243 25.69 -1.52 20.87
C SER A 243 25.25 -1.97 22.26
N GLU A 244 26.21 -2.38 23.08
CA GLU A 244 26.00 -2.60 24.51
C GLU A 244 26.06 -1.28 25.27
N VAL A 245 25.14 -1.05 26.19
CA VAL A 245 25.20 0.11 27.11
C VAL A 245 26.25 -0.16 28.17
N ILE A 246 27.34 0.63 28.13
CA ILE A 246 28.45 0.47 29.08
C ILE A 246 28.07 1.06 30.44
N LEU A 247 28.02 0.20 31.45
CA LEU A 247 27.74 0.59 32.81
C LEU A 247 29.05 0.85 33.59
N SER A 248 28.95 1.49 34.73
CA SER A 248 30.08 1.77 35.62
C SER A 248 30.52 0.58 36.48
N ASP A 249 30.04 -0.63 36.21
CA ASP A 249 30.37 -1.84 36.97
C ASP A 249 31.77 -2.31 36.59
N THR A 250 32.71 -2.03 37.48
CA THR A 250 34.15 -2.36 37.32
C THR A 250 34.46 -3.85 37.43
N ARG A 251 33.49 -4.68 37.80
CA ARG A 251 33.65 -6.15 37.82
C ARG A 251 33.74 -6.77 36.46
N TYR A 252 33.34 -5.99 35.39
CA TYR A 252 33.32 -6.46 34.02
C TYR A 252 34.19 -5.59 33.10
N THR A 253 34.85 -6.24 32.16
CA THR A 253 35.32 -5.59 30.95
C THR A 253 34.22 -5.77 29.92
N TYR A 254 33.62 -4.63 29.52
CA TYR A 254 32.50 -4.62 28.58
C TYR A 254 32.98 -4.71 27.13
N ASP A 255 32.20 -5.40 26.30
CA ASP A 255 32.36 -5.42 24.86
C ASP A 255 31.97 -4.03 24.29
N ARG A 256 32.76 -3.51 23.36
CA ARG A 256 32.55 -2.23 22.71
C ARG A 256 32.23 -2.37 21.23
N SER A 257 31.94 -3.58 20.76
CA SER A 257 31.55 -3.84 19.37
C SER A 257 30.34 -3.01 19.00
N LEU A 258 30.37 -2.52 17.75
CA LEU A 258 29.27 -1.77 17.14
C LEU A 258 28.83 -2.55 15.88
N TYR A 259 27.54 -2.81 15.80
CA TYR A 259 26.95 -3.42 14.63
C TYR A 259 26.10 -2.38 13.90
N THR A 260 26.16 -2.37 12.57
CA THR A 260 25.34 -1.52 11.71
C THR A 260 24.36 -2.36 10.91
N ILE A 261 23.08 -2.01 11.01
CA ILE A 261 22.02 -2.56 10.16
C ILE A 261 21.80 -1.57 9.02
N THR A 262 21.77 -2.08 7.82
CA THR A 262 21.35 -1.37 6.61
C THR A 262 20.16 -2.06 6.01
N ASP A 263 19.01 -1.39 5.99
CA ASP A 263 17.77 -1.87 5.36
C ASP A 263 17.52 -1.10 4.08
N VAL A 264 17.58 -1.81 2.96
CA VAL A 264 17.21 -1.28 1.64
C VAL A 264 15.79 -1.71 1.34
N VAL A 265 14.87 -0.75 1.26
CA VAL A 265 13.45 -0.95 1.03
C VAL A 265 13.09 -0.54 -0.38
N LYS A 266 12.54 -1.46 -1.16
CA LYS A 266 12.13 -1.24 -2.55
C LYS A 266 10.72 -1.75 -2.79
N ASP A 267 10.02 -1.10 -3.71
CA ASP A 267 8.77 -1.60 -4.25
C ASP A 267 9.06 -2.74 -5.24
N ILE A 268 8.51 -3.90 -4.96
CA ILE A 268 8.54 -5.07 -5.83
C ILE A 268 7.08 -5.49 -6.09
N ASN A 269 6.57 -5.17 -7.27
CA ASN A 269 5.21 -5.54 -7.70
C ASN A 269 4.10 -5.09 -6.71
N GLY A 270 4.19 -3.87 -6.23
CA GLY A 270 3.19 -3.28 -5.33
C GLY A 270 3.33 -3.65 -3.86
N GLN A 271 4.47 -4.22 -3.46
CA GLN A 271 4.80 -4.56 -2.09
C GLN A 271 6.19 -4.02 -1.75
N LEU A 272 6.32 -3.33 -0.62
CA LEU A 272 7.64 -2.96 -0.11
C LEU A 272 8.36 -4.21 0.40
N VAL A 273 9.54 -4.46 -0.15
CA VAL A 273 10.42 -5.58 0.20
C VAL A 273 11.69 -5.02 0.80
N VAL A 274 12.10 -5.59 1.94
CA VAL A 274 13.30 -5.16 2.68
C VAL A 274 14.44 -6.12 2.43
N THR A 275 15.60 -5.56 2.08
CA THR A 275 16.86 -6.31 2.06
C THR A 275 17.73 -5.79 3.20
N ARG A 276 17.87 -6.60 4.26
CA ARG A 276 18.65 -6.28 5.46
C ARG A 276 20.09 -6.78 5.31
N THR A 277 21.04 -5.95 5.70
CA THR A 277 22.46 -6.32 5.86
C THR A 277 22.93 -5.86 7.23
N VAL A 278 23.54 -6.74 8.00
CA VAL A 278 24.17 -6.44 9.27
C VAL A 278 25.68 -6.55 9.12
N THR A 279 26.41 -5.54 9.53
CA THR A 279 27.87 -5.52 9.52
C THR A 279 28.42 -5.19 10.90
N ASN A 280 29.58 -5.74 11.24
CA ASN A 280 30.35 -5.36 12.42
C ASN A 280 31.21 -4.12 12.14
N ASP A 281 31.96 -3.65 13.14
CA ASP A 281 32.88 -2.53 13.06
C ASP A 281 34.03 -2.71 12.06
N ALA A 282 34.35 -3.95 11.66
CA ALA A 282 35.27 -4.25 10.57
C ALA A 282 34.56 -4.34 9.20
N TYR A 283 33.31 -3.87 9.06
CA TYR A 283 32.47 -3.89 7.85
C TYR A 283 32.23 -5.31 7.28
N LYS A 284 32.40 -6.35 8.11
CA LYS A 284 32.08 -7.72 7.72
C LYS A 284 30.62 -8.01 7.99
N ARG A 285 29.95 -8.64 7.01
CA ARG A 285 28.57 -9.13 7.15
C ARG A 285 28.52 -10.23 8.22
N VAL A 286 27.52 -10.11 9.11
CA VAL A 286 27.27 -11.05 10.20
C VAL A 286 25.78 -11.41 10.26
N GLU A 287 25.47 -12.58 10.82
CA GLU A 287 24.07 -13.04 11.02
C GLU A 287 23.57 -12.77 12.43
N SER A 288 24.44 -12.48 13.38
CA SER A 288 24.08 -12.15 14.76
C SER A 288 25.06 -11.15 15.36
N CYS A 289 24.56 -10.34 16.31
CA CYS A 289 25.35 -9.34 17.03
C CYS A 289 25.87 -9.98 18.32
N ILE A 290 27.17 -10.35 18.34
CA ILE A 290 27.79 -11.09 19.46
C ILE A 290 28.54 -10.14 20.35
N PHE A 291 28.20 -10.11 21.66
CA PHE A 291 28.86 -9.32 22.68
C PHE A 291 29.45 -10.20 23.77
N ILE A 292 30.72 -10.05 24.08
CA ILE A 292 31.45 -10.88 25.01
C ILE A 292 32.02 -10.00 26.15
N ASN A 293 31.39 -10.08 27.34
CA ASN A 293 31.96 -9.42 28.52
C ASN A 293 32.80 -10.40 29.32
N LYS A 294 33.89 -9.89 29.89
CA LYS A 294 34.76 -10.66 30.77
C LYS A 294 34.55 -10.22 32.20
N TYR A 295 34.11 -11.15 33.05
CA TYR A 295 34.09 -10.94 34.50
C TYR A 295 35.52 -11.02 35.06
N ILE A 296 35.98 -9.95 35.73
CA ILE A 296 37.34 -9.85 36.29
C ILE A 296 37.33 -9.89 37.81
N GLY A 297 36.16 -10.07 38.44
CA GLY A 297 35.99 -9.99 39.89
C GLY A 297 36.01 -8.58 40.43
N GLY A 298 35.43 -8.36 41.63
CA GLY A 298 35.71 -7.13 42.37
C GLY A 298 37.14 -7.24 42.90
N GLY A 299 38.01 -6.26 42.56
CA GLY A 299 39.31 -6.19 43.14
C GLY A 299 39.24 -6.09 44.65
N GLY A 300 39.37 -7.22 45.28
CA GLY A 300 39.66 -7.23 46.71
C GLY A 300 41.02 -6.53 46.86
N SER A 301 41.05 -5.37 47.50
CA SER A 301 42.26 -4.79 47.99
C SER A 301 43.00 -5.85 48.84
N SER A 302 44.00 -6.50 48.20
CA SER A 302 44.96 -7.30 48.97
C SER A 302 45.74 -6.32 49.80
N GLY A 303 45.24 -6.11 51.03
CA GLY A 303 46.03 -5.45 52.04
C GLY A 303 47.37 -6.17 52.18
N SER A 304 48.43 -5.51 51.79
CA SER A 304 49.81 -5.90 52.05
C SER A 304 49.99 -6.02 53.56
N GLY A 305 49.83 -7.25 54.05
CA GLY A 305 50.20 -7.60 55.42
C GLY A 305 51.71 -7.74 55.46
N GLY A 306 52.36 -6.81 56.13
CA GLY A 306 53.79 -6.78 56.34
C GLY A 306 54.30 -8.01 57.00
N THR A 307 55.42 -8.47 56.54
CA THR A 307 56.34 -9.44 57.16
C THR A 307 56.82 -8.90 58.50
N GLY A 308 56.51 -9.59 59.61
CA GLY A 308 57.10 -9.37 60.94
C GLY A 308 57.53 -10.73 61.52
N SER A 309 58.80 -10.82 61.73
CA SER A 309 59.65 -11.92 62.14
C SER A 309 59.46 -12.37 63.60
N SER A 310 59.57 -13.69 63.85
CA SER A 310 60.21 -14.44 64.95
C SER A 310 59.95 -14.11 66.44
N GLY A 311 59.71 -15.15 67.26
CA GLY A 311 60.10 -15.22 68.63
C GLY A 311 59.23 -16.10 69.47
N GLY A 312 59.68 -17.33 69.71
CA GLY A 312 59.82 -18.21 70.83
C GLY A 312 58.72 -18.40 71.88
N PRO A 313 58.85 -19.49 72.63
CA PRO A 313 57.70 -20.15 73.25
C PRO A 313 57.55 -19.81 74.73
N GLY A 314 56.33 -19.87 75.26
CA GLY A 314 56.08 -19.78 76.72
C GLY A 314 54.67 -20.32 77.08
N ARG A 315 54.67 -21.41 77.77
CA ARG A 315 53.60 -22.11 78.43
C ARG A 315 53.31 -21.50 79.83
N PRO A 316 52.41 -22.00 80.69
CA PRO A 316 50.92 -22.09 80.68
C PRO A 316 50.30 -21.41 81.91
N GLY A 317 49.03 -21.34 82.06
CA GLY A 317 48.37 -20.98 83.30
C GLY A 317 46.90 -20.68 83.19
N VAL A 318 46.16 -21.69 83.53
CA VAL A 318 45.19 -21.92 84.60
C VAL A 318 43.95 -21.03 84.65
N SER A 319 42.82 -21.71 84.49
CA SER A 319 41.55 -21.67 85.24
C SER A 319 40.90 -20.37 85.68
N GLY A 320 39.64 -20.25 85.41
CA GLY A 320 38.72 -19.37 86.12
C GLY A 320 37.30 -19.45 85.57
N SER A 321 36.60 -20.39 86.03
CA SER A 321 35.17 -20.63 86.22
C SER A 321 34.45 -19.37 86.72
N SER A 322 33.27 -19.08 86.25
CA SER A 322 32.03 -18.99 87.04
C SER A 322 30.89 -18.42 86.24
N ASN A 323 29.91 -19.25 86.04
CA ASN A 323 28.50 -19.12 86.40
C ASN A 323 27.72 -17.91 85.87
N GLY A 324 26.73 -18.32 85.13
CA GLY A 324 25.43 -17.78 84.78
C GLY A 324 24.63 -17.08 85.88
N PRO A 325 23.31 -16.98 85.91
CA PRO A 325 22.30 -17.38 84.95
C PRO A 325 21.22 -16.31 84.72
N GLY A 326 20.29 -16.62 83.89
CA GLY A 326 18.84 -16.27 83.96
C GLY A 326 18.44 -14.92 83.41
N VAL A 327 17.34 -14.69 82.84
CA VAL A 327 15.96 -15.16 82.92
C VAL A 327 15.16 -14.56 81.73
N SER A 328 14.41 -15.34 81.08
CA SER A 328 12.98 -15.26 80.73
C SER A 328 12.27 -13.91 80.59
N GLY A 329 11.43 -13.83 79.57
CA GLY A 329 10.23 -12.98 79.51
C GLY A 329 9.83 -12.71 78.12
N ASN A 330 9.09 -13.40 77.47
CA ASN A 330 7.67 -13.73 77.26
C ASN A 330 6.75 -12.52 77.14
N GLY A 331 5.91 -12.51 76.06
CA GLY A 331 4.67 -11.77 75.93
C GLY A 331 4.73 -10.87 74.72
N GLY A 332 3.96 -11.03 73.75
CA GLY A 332 2.57 -11.24 73.56
C GLY A 332 2.12 -10.22 72.48
N GLY A 333 1.51 -10.63 71.39
CA GLY A 333 0.77 -9.75 70.47
C GLY A 333 -0.49 -9.24 71.21
N PRO A 334 -1.34 -8.43 70.59
CA PRO A 334 -1.97 -8.59 69.30
C PRO A 334 -2.15 -7.23 68.52
N GLY A 335 -2.58 -7.31 67.26
CA GLY A 335 -3.11 -6.18 66.50
C GLY A 335 -4.51 -5.74 67.04
N PRO A 336 -5.35 -5.00 66.34
CA PRO A 336 -5.28 -4.29 65.07
C PRO A 336 -5.81 -2.83 65.15
N VAL A 337 -6.29 -2.26 64.03
CA VAL A 337 -7.27 -1.18 63.81
C VAL A 337 -6.78 0.18 63.42
N GLY A 338 -7.29 0.60 62.26
CA GLY A 338 -8.03 1.83 62.09
C GLY A 338 -7.32 3.04 61.49
N GLY A 339 -7.61 3.32 60.30
CA GLY A 339 -8.42 4.45 59.86
C GLY A 339 -7.69 5.78 59.67
N LEU A 340 -7.85 6.31 58.53
CA LEU A 340 -8.44 7.62 58.20
C LEU A 340 -7.83 8.22 56.92
N ARG A 341 -8.74 8.45 55.97
CA ARG A 341 -8.58 9.48 54.93
C ARG A 341 -8.80 10.85 55.56
N PRO A 342 -8.35 11.97 54.94
CA PRO A 342 -9.31 12.77 54.16
C PRO A 342 -8.76 13.40 52.88
N ASN A 343 -9.62 13.44 51.86
CA ASN A 343 -10.30 14.60 51.25
C ASN A 343 -9.46 15.65 50.52
N GLY A 344 -9.72 15.85 49.23
CA GLY A 344 -10.41 16.98 48.66
C GLY A 344 -10.43 16.93 47.14
N GLY A 345 -11.63 16.86 46.57
CA GLY A 345 -11.92 17.16 45.18
C GLY A 345 -12.09 18.66 44.98
N PRO A 346 -12.50 19.11 43.80
CA PRO A 346 -13.92 19.24 43.52
C PRO A 346 -14.36 18.77 42.11
N ASP A 347 -15.51 18.31 42.14
CA ASP A 347 -16.64 18.04 41.31
C ASP A 347 -17.09 19.24 40.47
N PHE A 348 -17.48 19.01 39.21
CA PHE A 348 -18.54 19.70 38.52
C PHE A 348 -19.26 18.72 37.60
N GLY A 349 -20.42 18.33 38.08
CA GLY A 349 -21.40 17.58 37.37
C GLY A 349 -22.29 18.46 36.47
N THR A 350 -23.03 17.80 35.65
CA THR A 350 -24.44 17.84 35.25
C THR A 350 -24.57 16.85 34.12
N GLY A 351 -25.23 15.77 34.20
CA GLY A 351 -26.56 15.37 34.58
C GLY A 351 -27.59 15.72 33.54
N PHE A 352 -28.00 14.78 32.68
CA PHE A 352 -29.39 14.55 32.30
C PHE A 352 -29.55 13.17 31.67
N ASP A 353 -30.21 12.35 32.37
CA ASP A 353 -30.86 11.09 32.04
C ASP A 353 -32.08 11.36 31.14
N ASN A 354 -32.30 10.53 30.11
CA ASN A 354 -33.64 10.11 29.68
C ASN A 354 -33.54 9.08 28.55
N SER A 355 -33.76 7.83 28.88
CA SER A 355 -34.37 6.87 27.95
C SER A 355 -35.89 7.01 28.01
N PRO A 356 -36.68 6.71 26.94
CA PRO A 356 -36.89 5.35 26.48
C PRO A 356 -37.12 5.14 24.96
N GLY A 357 -36.70 4.02 24.47
CA GLY A 357 -37.45 2.98 23.77
C GLY A 357 -37.90 3.19 22.33
N ILE A 358 -37.60 2.15 21.54
CA ILE A 358 -38.33 1.47 20.45
C ILE A 358 -37.92 1.76 19.00
N ALA A 359 -37.48 0.66 18.39
CA ALA A 359 -37.73 0.06 17.09
C ALA A 359 -37.07 0.60 15.81
N ALA A 360 -36.28 -0.31 15.26
CA ALA A 360 -36.24 -0.80 13.88
C ALA A 360 -36.00 0.18 12.72
N GLY A 361 -34.95 -0.11 11.97
CA GLY A 361 -34.98 0.11 10.53
C GLY A 361 -33.78 0.86 9.96
N GLY A 362 -32.83 0.10 9.37
CA GLY A 362 -32.27 0.45 8.09
C GLY A 362 -31.06 1.37 8.03
N GLY A 363 -29.91 0.77 7.70
CA GLY A 363 -28.98 1.37 6.77
C GLY A 363 -28.02 2.42 7.30
N SER A 364 -26.94 1.99 7.90
CA SER A 364 -25.79 2.85 8.16
C SER A 364 -24.67 2.53 7.17
N ASN A 365 -24.36 3.48 6.30
CA ASN A 365 -23.07 3.54 5.64
C ASN A 365 -22.00 3.87 6.68
N ALA A 366 -21.33 2.84 7.18
CA ALA A 366 -20.11 2.99 7.94
C ALA A 366 -18.94 3.01 6.96
N ALA A 367 -18.17 4.08 7.00
CA ALA A 367 -16.84 4.14 6.44
C ALA A 367 -16.06 2.91 6.89
N GLY A 368 -15.68 2.05 5.93
CA GLY A 368 -14.91 0.85 6.21
C GLY A 368 -13.51 1.21 6.70
N VAL A 369 -13.32 1.06 7.99
CA VAL A 369 -11.99 0.83 8.55
C VAL A 369 -11.53 -0.49 7.93
N LEU A 370 -10.44 -0.45 7.18
CA LEU A 370 -9.73 -1.63 6.70
C LEU A 370 -9.34 -2.47 7.92
N SER A 371 -10.17 -3.46 8.24
CA SER A 371 -9.79 -4.49 9.18
C SER A 371 -8.71 -5.33 8.51
N ILE A 372 -7.53 -5.33 9.08
CA ILE A 372 -6.46 -6.27 8.79
C ILE A 372 -7.04 -7.67 8.99
N PRO A 373 -6.95 -8.58 8.00
CA PRO A 373 -7.39 -9.95 8.19
C PRO A 373 -6.59 -10.57 9.33
N LYS A 374 -7.28 -11.06 10.35
CA LYS A 374 -6.64 -11.89 11.38
C LYS A 374 -6.08 -13.13 10.69
N THR A 375 -4.80 -13.37 10.87
CA THR A 375 -4.14 -14.62 10.58
C THR A 375 -4.94 -15.78 11.14
N GLY A 376 -5.46 -16.64 10.28
CA GLY A 376 -6.24 -17.81 10.67
C GLY A 376 -7.09 -18.41 9.56
N ASP A 377 -7.24 -17.77 8.42
CA ASP A 377 -7.85 -18.39 7.27
C ASP A 377 -6.79 -19.21 6.53
N GLU A 378 -7.03 -20.51 6.49
CA GLU A 378 -6.25 -21.50 5.75
C GLU A 378 -6.03 -20.98 4.33
N ILE A 379 -4.79 -20.58 4.04
CA ILE A 379 -4.35 -20.32 2.67
C ILE A 379 -4.57 -21.62 1.93
N ASN A 380 -5.53 -21.61 1.01
CA ASN A 380 -5.89 -22.75 0.19
C ASN A 380 -4.63 -23.22 -0.55
N GLY A 381 -3.95 -24.24 -0.02
CA GLY A 381 -2.68 -24.78 -0.53
C GLY A 381 -2.73 -25.15 -2.01
N GLN A 382 -3.94 -25.41 -2.56
CA GLN A 382 -4.13 -25.65 -3.98
C GLN A 382 -3.90 -24.42 -4.86
N LEU A 383 -4.14 -23.21 -4.35
CA LEU A 383 -3.85 -21.95 -5.05
C LEU A 383 -2.34 -21.68 -5.10
N TYR A 384 -1.63 -22.02 -4.03
CA TYR A 384 -0.18 -21.87 -3.96
C TYR A 384 0.54 -22.89 -4.86
N GLU A 385 0.08 -24.14 -4.87
CA GLU A 385 0.58 -25.16 -5.81
C GLU A 385 0.29 -24.78 -7.27
N GLY A 386 -0.90 -24.24 -7.57
CA GLY A 386 -1.25 -23.76 -8.91
C GLY A 386 -0.34 -22.62 -9.39
N MET A 387 0.04 -21.69 -8.52
CA MET A 387 0.97 -20.59 -8.84
C MET A 387 2.39 -21.09 -9.02
N LEU A 388 2.86 -22.05 -8.22
CA LEU A 388 4.18 -22.67 -8.37
C LEU A 388 4.29 -23.46 -9.68
N TRP A 389 3.24 -24.21 -10.06
CA TRP A 389 3.19 -24.93 -11.34
C TRP A 389 3.13 -23.97 -12.52
N GLY A 390 2.34 -22.89 -12.42
CA GLY A 390 2.28 -21.84 -13.44
C GLY A 390 3.62 -21.17 -13.69
N ALA A 391 4.33 -20.78 -12.63
CA ALA A 391 5.66 -20.18 -12.72
C ALA A 391 6.70 -21.14 -13.29
N SER A 392 6.63 -22.44 -12.95
CA SER A 392 7.51 -23.49 -13.47
C SER A 392 7.29 -23.73 -14.97
N VAL A 393 6.03 -23.73 -15.44
CA VAL A 393 5.69 -23.91 -16.86
C VAL A 393 6.16 -22.72 -17.69
N VAL A 394 6.02 -21.49 -17.19
CA VAL A 394 6.51 -20.28 -17.89
C VAL A 394 8.03 -20.26 -17.94
N ALA A 395 8.73 -20.63 -16.85
CA ALA A 395 10.18 -20.69 -16.81
C ALA A 395 10.75 -21.77 -17.76
N THR A 396 10.13 -22.95 -17.78
CA THR A 396 10.54 -24.03 -18.70
C THR A 396 10.21 -23.70 -20.15
N GLY A 397 9.07 -23.08 -20.43
CA GLY A 397 8.72 -22.61 -21.79
C GLY A 397 9.69 -21.55 -22.31
N SER A 398 10.09 -20.59 -21.49
CA SER A 398 11.06 -19.57 -21.81
C SER A 398 12.45 -20.16 -22.07
N MET A 399 12.87 -21.13 -21.29
CA MET A 399 14.15 -21.82 -21.47
C MET A 399 14.20 -22.67 -22.75
N ILE A 400 13.10 -23.36 -23.06
CA ILE A 400 12.96 -24.10 -24.32
C ILE A 400 13.01 -23.14 -25.52
N TYR A 401 12.33 -22.02 -25.45
CA TYR A 401 12.33 -21.00 -26.49
C TYR A 401 13.74 -20.44 -26.73
N LEU A 402 14.48 -20.12 -25.68
CA LEU A 402 15.85 -19.62 -25.76
C LEU A 402 16.81 -20.67 -26.40
N ILE A 403 16.63 -21.94 -26.04
CA ILE A 403 17.44 -23.04 -26.61
C ILE A 403 17.12 -23.22 -28.11
N LEU A 404 15.85 -23.14 -28.50
CA LEU A 404 15.45 -23.25 -29.91
C LEU A 404 15.91 -22.03 -30.73
N ALA A 405 15.84 -20.82 -30.15
CA ALA A 405 16.36 -19.60 -30.79
C ALA A 405 17.87 -19.64 -30.96
N ALA A 406 18.63 -20.15 -29.97
CA ALA A 406 20.07 -20.34 -30.06
C ALA A 406 20.45 -21.38 -31.12
N ARG A 407 19.69 -22.49 -31.23
CA ARG A 407 19.89 -23.52 -32.27
C ARG A 407 19.61 -22.98 -33.68
N ARG A 408 18.59 -22.13 -33.85
CA ARG A 408 18.31 -21.46 -35.14
C ARG A 408 19.44 -20.54 -35.54
N ARG A 409 19.95 -19.69 -34.65
CA ARG A 409 21.09 -18.80 -34.94
C ARG A 409 22.35 -19.57 -35.31
N LYS A 410 22.63 -20.71 -34.64
CA LYS A 410 23.78 -21.57 -34.97
C LYS A 410 23.64 -22.17 -36.36
N LYS A 411 22.44 -22.58 -36.77
CA LYS A 411 22.18 -23.14 -38.09
C LYS A 411 22.27 -22.08 -39.20
N GLU A 412 21.86 -20.84 -38.91
CA GLU A 412 22.01 -19.72 -39.86
C GLU A 412 23.49 -19.32 -40.05
N THR A 413 24.30 -19.35 -38.99
CA THR A 413 25.74 -19.10 -39.07
C THR A 413 26.47 -20.21 -39.81
N GLU A 414 26.10 -21.50 -39.64
CA GLU A 414 26.66 -22.62 -40.38
C GLU A 414 26.27 -22.60 -41.86
N LEU A 415 25.06 -22.15 -42.22
CA LEU A 415 24.64 -21.97 -43.60
C LEU A 415 25.35 -20.78 -44.26
N SER A 416 25.52 -19.69 -43.53
CA SER A 416 26.23 -18.49 -44.03
C SER A 416 27.75 -18.80 -44.25
N GLY A 417 28.35 -19.59 -43.35
CA GLY A 417 29.75 -20.02 -43.48
C GLY A 417 30.01 -20.98 -44.65
N LYS A 418 28.99 -21.76 -45.08
CA LYS A 418 29.07 -22.62 -46.25
C LYS A 418 28.93 -21.88 -47.58
N MET A 419 28.24 -20.74 -47.61
CA MET A 419 28.11 -19.91 -48.83
C MET A 419 29.32 -19.03 -49.10
N THR A 420 30.20 -18.80 -48.11
CA THR A 420 31.40 -17.97 -48.26
C THR A 420 32.69 -18.79 -48.48
N GLY A 421 32.58 -20.13 -48.51
CA GLY A 421 33.69 -21.04 -48.70
C GLY A 421 33.87 -21.66 -50.11
N GLU A 422 32.97 -21.29 -51.08
CA GLU A 422 33.08 -21.67 -52.48
C GLU A 422 33.05 -20.41 -53.40
N ALA A 423 34.06 -19.59 -53.29
CA ALA A 423 34.37 -18.53 -54.25
C ALA A 423 35.90 -18.40 -54.39
#